data_5c422eb8b38ef423bf068e1462d72031
#
_entry.id   5c422eb8b38ef423bf068e1462d72031
#
_cell.length_a   1.000
_cell.length_b   1.000
_cell.length_c   1.000
_cell.angle_alpha   90.00
_cell.angle_beta   90.00
_cell.angle_gamma   90.00
#
_symmetry.space_group_name_H-M   'P 1'
#
loop_
_entity.id
_entity.type
_entity.pdbx_description
1 polymer ?
#
loop_
_entity_poly.entity_id
_entity_poly.type
_entity_poly.pdbx_seq_one_letter_code
_entity_poly.pdbx_strand_id
1 'polypeptide(L)'
;MGRTVIALVISALALVGVLAANAATAKTVKFEVALNGTNEKPAAPASNKGRVEVTLNTTTGKVCWDFKLAKIDGKPSQAHIHKGKAGVSGNIVAPLGANYKRQGCTSAAKALVKSIGGHPASYYVNVHNAKHPLGAMRGQL
;
A
#
# COMPACT_ATOMS: atom_id res chain seq x y z
N MET A 1 -10.63 75.63 -41.53
CA MET A 1 -9.51 74.92 -40.95
C MET A 1 -10.02 73.99 -39.83
N GLY A 2 -10.35 72.74 -40.16
CA GLY A 2 -10.87 71.74 -39.22
C GLY A 2 -9.74 70.77 -38.86
N ARG A 3 -9.38 70.67 -37.57
CA ARG A 3 -8.43 69.68 -37.08
C ARG A 3 -9.19 68.47 -36.55
N THR A 4 -9.09 67.38 -37.30
CA THR A 4 -9.65 66.07 -36.92
C THR A 4 -8.69 65.46 -35.89
N VAL A 5 -9.18 65.18 -34.68
CA VAL A 5 -8.47 64.45 -33.63
C VAL A 5 -8.85 62.98 -33.75
N ILE A 6 -7.89 62.14 -34.14
CA ILE A 6 -8.06 60.69 -34.17
C ILE A 6 -7.74 60.16 -32.78
N ALA A 7 -8.77 59.64 -32.07
CA ALA A 7 -8.58 58.95 -30.79
C ALA A 7 -8.18 57.49 -31.05
N LEU A 8 -6.95 57.16 -30.58
CA LEU A 8 -6.40 55.79 -30.61
C LEU A 8 -6.98 54.99 -29.41
N VAL A 9 -7.83 54.07 -29.67
CA VAL A 9 -8.36 53.12 -28.66
C VAL A 9 -7.36 51.94 -28.53
N ILE A 10 -6.60 51.89 -27.45
CA ILE A 10 -5.70 50.79 -27.15
C ILE A 10 -6.50 49.75 -26.39
N SER A 11 -6.93 48.66 -27.08
CA SER A 11 -7.54 47.50 -26.43
C SER A 11 -6.47 46.65 -25.74
N ALA A 12 -6.44 46.67 -24.43
CA ALA A 12 -5.61 45.77 -23.64
C ALA A 12 -6.25 44.36 -23.61
N LEU A 13 -5.63 43.40 -24.30
CA LEU A 13 -5.99 41.98 -24.24
C LEU A 13 -5.41 41.39 -22.95
N ALA A 14 -6.25 41.16 -21.95
CA ALA A 14 -5.84 40.44 -20.74
C ALA A 14 -5.73 38.94 -21.06
N LEU A 15 -4.50 38.43 -21.10
CA LEU A 15 -4.23 37.01 -21.21
C LEU A 15 -4.52 36.34 -19.85
N VAL A 16 -5.70 35.71 -19.73
CA VAL A 16 -6.02 34.85 -18.59
C VAL A 16 -5.28 33.53 -18.78
N GLY A 17 -4.13 33.40 -18.12
CA GLY A 17 -3.38 32.14 -18.06
C GLY A 17 -4.15 31.11 -17.22
N VAL A 18 -4.76 30.12 -17.85
CA VAL A 18 -5.33 28.96 -17.18
C VAL A 18 -4.16 28.10 -16.69
N LEU A 19 -3.85 28.17 -15.39
CA LEU A 19 -2.97 27.23 -14.72
C LEU A 19 -3.70 25.88 -14.66
N ALA A 20 -3.41 24.99 -15.60
CA ALA A 20 -3.81 23.60 -15.52
C ALA A 20 -3.04 22.93 -14.36
N ALA A 21 -3.69 22.81 -13.21
CA ALA A 21 -3.18 21.97 -12.13
C ALA A 21 -3.18 20.52 -12.63
N ASN A 22 -2.00 19.98 -12.94
CA ASN A 22 -1.82 18.56 -13.19
C ASN A 22 -2.11 17.84 -11.87
N ALA A 23 -3.36 17.39 -11.69
CA ALA A 23 -3.70 16.43 -10.65
C ALA A 23 -2.94 15.13 -10.96
N ALA A 24 -1.85 14.90 -10.26
CA ALA A 24 -1.11 13.64 -10.35
C ALA A 24 -2.09 12.52 -9.98
N THR A 25 -2.47 11.71 -10.97
CA THR A 25 -3.40 10.59 -10.77
C THR A 25 -2.80 9.66 -9.71
N ALA A 26 -3.52 9.47 -8.60
CA ALA A 26 -3.07 8.61 -7.52
C ALA A 26 -2.88 7.18 -8.06
N LYS A 27 -1.62 6.69 -8.07
CA LYS A 27 -1.33 5.33 -8.54
C LYS A 27 -1.67 4.34 -7.44
N THR A 28 -2.75 3.58 -7.66
CA THR A 28 -3.17 2.49 -6.79
C THR A 28 -2.65 1.17 -7.35
N VAL A 29 -2.01 0.37 -6.49
CA VAL A 29 -1.56 -1.01 -6.79
C VAL A 29 -2.26 -1.95 -5.84
N LYS A 30 -2.77 -3.07 -6.34
CA LYS A 30 -3.54 -4.07 -5.59
C LYS A 30 -2.89 -5.44 -5.73
N PHE A 31 -2.80 -6.16 -4.61
CA PHE A 31 -2.30 -7.53 -4.55
C PHE A 31 -3.33 -8.43 -3.87
N GLU A 32 -3.56 -9.60 -4.44
CA GLU A 32 -4.22 -10.71 -3.75
C GLU A 32 -3.17 -11.75 -3.38
N VAL A 33 -2.99 -11.99 -2.09
CA VAL A 33 -1.92 -12.80 -1.54
C VAL A 33 -2.49 -14.03 -0.85
N ALA A 34 -2.12 -15.22 -1.30
CA ALA A 34 -2.42 -16.46 -0.61
C ALA A 34 -1.47 -16.63 0.60
N LEU A 35 -2.04 -16.88 1.78
CA LEU A 35 -1.32 -17.05 3.02
C LEU A 35 -1.30 -18.53 3.40
N ASN A 36 -0.11 -19.09 3.68
CA ASN A 36 0.10 -20.47 4.08
C ASN A 36 1.06 -20.56 5.28
N GLY A 37 0.75 -21.45 6.23
CA GLY A 37 1.63 -21.69 7.37
C GLY A 37 2.96 -22.31 6.97
N THR A 38 2.97 -23.20 5.97
CA THR A 38 4.21 -23.84 5.46
C THR A 38 5.22 -22.86 4.86
N ASN A 39 4.77 -21.66 4.48
CA ASN A 39 5.67 -20.61 3.99
C ASN A 39 6.45 -19.91 5.09
N GLU A 40 6.03 -20.06 6.37
CA GLU A 40 6.72 -19.45 7.50
C GLU A 40 8.09 -20.06 7.76
N LYS A 41 8.95 -19.32 8.46
CA LYS A 41 10.28 -19.76 8.89
C LYS A 41 10.50 -19.43 10.38
N PRO A 42 10.44 -20.44 11.28
CA PRO A 42 10.15 -21.86 11.00
C PRO A 42 8.72 -22.07 10.48
N ALA A 43 8.49 -23.18 9.77
CA ALA A 43 7.18 -23.51 9.21
C ALA A 43 6.13 -23.65 10.32
N ALA A 44 4.95 -23.06 10.07
CA ALA A 44 3.76 -23.24 10.89
C ALA A 44 2.84 -24.32 10.26
N PRO A 45 1.77 -24.77 10.95
CA PRO A 45 0.91 -25.84 10.45
C PRO A 45 0.39 -25.61 9.04
N ALA A 46 0.42 -26.66 8.21
CA ALA A 46 -0.08 -26.63 6.83
C ALA A 46 -1.60 -26.32 6.74
N SER A 47 -2.31 -26.53 7.84
CA SER A 47 -3.73 -26.16 7.96
C SER A 47 -3.96 -24.66 8.10
N ASN A 48 -2.95 -23.88 8.50
CA ASN A 48 -3.06 -22.42 8.56
C ASN A 48 -3.08 -21.86 7.14
N LYS A 49 -4.24 -21.36 6.73
CA LYS A 49 -4.49 -20.87 5.36
C LYS A 49 -5.41 -19.67 5.37
N GLY A 50 -5.19 -18.79 4.43
CA GLY A 50 -6.02 -17.62 4.21
C GLY A 50 -5.59 -16.87 2.97
N ARG A 51 -6.13 -15.68 2.82
CA ARG A 51 -5.71 -14.71 1.82
C ARG A 51 -5.81 -13.30 2.40
N VAL A 52 -5.10 -12.39 1.82
CA VAL A 52 -5.22 -10.95 2.09
C VAL A 52 -5.21 -10.19 0.77
N GLU A 53 -6.11 -9.23 0.67
CA GLU A 53 -6.01 -8.18 -0.33
C GLU A 53 -5.24 -7.02 0.27
N VAL A 54 -4.19 -6.56 -0.41
CA VAL A 54 -3.41 -5.38 -0.03
C VAL A 54 -3.53 -4.34 -1.12
N THR A 55 -3.97 -3.14 -0.76
CA THR A 55 -4.08 -1.99 -1.66
C THR A 55 -3.11 -0.90 -1.23
N LEU A 56 -2.25 -0.51 -2.15
CA LEU A 56 -1.23 0.52 -1.96
C LEU A 56 -1.57 1.77 -2.75
N ASN A 57 -1.55 2.95 -2.11
CA ASN A 57 -1.54 4.23 -2.81
C ASN A 57 -0.12 4.80 -2.79
N THR A 58 0.60 4.69 -3.89
CA THR A 58 2.00 5.08 -3.99
C THR A 58 2.22 6.60 -3.97
N THR A 59 1.16 7.37 -4.16
CA THR A 59 1.22 8.86 -4.11
C THR A 59 1.07 9.37 -2.68
N THR A 60 0.19 8.75 -1.88
CA THR A 60 -0.10 9.19 -0.51
C THR A 60 0.67 8.41 0.55
N GLY A 61 1.16 7.20 0.25
CA GLY A 61 1.75 6.29 1.21
C GLY A 61 0.71 5.47 1.99
N LYS A 62 -0.56 5.47 1.58
CA LYS A 62 -1.62 4.71 2.23
C LYS A 62 -1.50 3.22 1.89
N VAL A 63 -1.65 2.37 2.89
CA VAL A 63 -1.66 0.90 2.82
C VAL A 63 -2.95 0.42 3.44
N CYS A 64 -3.81 -0.25 2.66
CA CYS A 64 -5.05 -0.86 3.15
C CYS A 64 -5.00 -2.37 2.98
N TRP A 65 -5.75 -3.10 3.82
CA TRP A 65 -5.82 -4.56 3.78
C TRP A 65 -7.22 -5.09 4.09
N ASP A 66 -7.52 -6.27 3.57
CA ASP A 66 -8.68 -7.11 3.95
C ASP A 66 -8.25 -8.57 4.01
N PHE A 67 -8.17 -9.14 5.21
CA PHE A 67 -7.86 -10.55 5.46
C PHE A 67 -9.10 -11.41 5.38
N LYS A 68 -8.97 -12.57 4.75
CA LYS A 68 -9.96 -13.66 4.74
C LYS A 68 -9.24 -14.94 5.18
N LEU A 69 -9.15 -15.15 6.50
CA LEU A 69 -8.50 -16.32 7.06
C LEU A 69 -9.49 -17.51 7.00
N ALA A 70 -9.12 -18.56 6.27
CA ALA A 70 -9.93 -19.78 6.17
C ALA A 70 -9.75 -20.66 7.40
N LYS A 71 -8.50 -20.80 7.88
CA LYS A 71 -8.16 -21.53 9.10
C LYS A 71 -6.85 -20.97 9.69
N ILE A 72 -6.81 -20.83 10.99
CA ILE A 72 -5.60 -20.48 11.76
C ILE A 72 -5.63 -21.20 13.11
N ASP A 73 -4.51 -21.79 13.51
CA ASP A 73 -4.35 -22.44 14.80
C ASP A 73 -4.10 -21.40 15.89
N GLY A 74 -5.15 -20.92 16.52
CA GLY A 74 -5.17 -19.90 17.54
C GLY A 74 -5.67 -18.54 17.05
N LYS A 75 -5.90 -17.63 17.99
CA LYS A 75 -6.44 -16.28 17.69
C LYS A 75 -5.36 -15.39 17.06
N PRO A 76 -5.60 -14.76 15.92
CA PRO A 76 -4.68 -13.78 15.35
C PRO A 76 -4.40 -12.63 16.34
N SER A 77 -3.15 -12.20 16.44
CA SER A 77 -2.72 -11.13 17.34
C SER A 77 -2.16 -9.92 16.61
N GLN A 78 -1.40 -10.13 15.54
CA GLN A 78 -0.76 -9.08 14.76
C GLN A 78 -0.65 -9.49 13.28
N ALA A 79 -0.48 -8.50 12.40
CA ALA A 79 -0.14 -8.71 11.01
C ALA A 79 0.79 -7.60 10.52
N HIS A 80 1.73 -7.96 9.64
CA HIS A 80 2.75 -7.02 9.15
C HIS A 80 3.08 -7.26 7.67
N ILE A 81 3.65 -6.23 7.04
CA ILE A 81 4.45 -6.39 5.83
C ILE A 81 5.92 -6.42 6.26
N HIS A 82 6.65 -7.40 5.76
CA HIS A 82 8.08 -7.59 5.97
C HIS A 82 8.85 -7.42 4.68
N LYS A 83 10.14 -7.04 4.79
CA LYS A 83 11.07 -7.05 3.66
C LYS A 83 11.82 -8.37 3.64
N GLY A 84 11.58 -9.20 2.65
CA GLY A 84 12.22 -10.50 2.47
C GLY A 84 11.67 -11.21 1.25
N LYS A 85 12.55 -11.93 0.53
CA LYS A 85 12.16 -12.82 -0.57
C LYS A 85 11.48 -14.08 0.00
N ALA A 86 10.84 -14.86 -0.86
CA ALA A 86 10.28 -16.16 -0.49
C ALA A 86 11.32 -17.04 0.25
N GLY A 87 10.91 -17.63 1.37
CA GLY A 87 11.77 -18.47 2.21
C GLY A 87 12.73 -17.73 3.12
N VAL A 88 12.79 -16.40 3.09
CA VAL A 88 13.65 -15.57 3.94
C VAL A 88 12.81 -14.85 4.99
N SER A 89 13.25 -14.90 6.27
CA SER A 89 12.68 -14.06 7.33
C SER A 89 13.35 -12.70 7.30
N GLY A 90 12.56 -11.65 7.24
CA GLY A 90 13.04 -10.28 7.16
C GLY A 90 12.38 -9.37 8.19
N ASN A 91 12.86 -8.13 8.28
CA ASN A 91 12.38 -7.16 9.24
C ASN A 91 10.97 -6.66 8.88
N ILE A 92 10.18 -6.31 9.90
CA ILE A 92 8.91 -5.59 9.73
C ILE A 92 9.20 -4.23 9.10
N VAL A 93 8.49 -3.90 8.02
CA VAL A 93 8.59 -2.58 7.37
C VAL A 93 7.28 -1.79 7.45
N ALA A 94 6.14 -2.46 7.61
CA ALA A 94 4.86 -1.80 7.85
C ALA A 94 3.95 -2.67 8.74
N PRO A 95 3.60 -2.21 9.95
CA PRO A 95 2.57 -2.86 10.75
C PRO A 95 1.19 -2.62 10.13
N LEU A 96 0.36 -3.66 10.08
CA LEU A 96 -1.02 -3.60 9.63
C LEU A 96 -1.96 -3.40 10.84
N GLY A 97 -1.79 -2.25 11.51
CA GLY A 97 -2.44 -1.90 12.78
C GLY A 97 -1.62 -2.29 14.01
N ALA A 98 -1.95 -1.73 15.18
CA ALA A 98 -1.30 -2.05 16.45
C ALA A 98 -1.60 -3.50 16.92
N ASN A 99 -2.79 -3.99 16.61
CA ASN A 99 -3.26 -5.35 16.83
C ASN A 99 -3.87 -5.87 15.53
N TYR A 100 -4.05 -7.18 15.42
CA TYR A 100 -4.73 -7.76 14.26
C TYR A 100 -6.13 -7.18 14.07
N LYS A 101 -6.37 -6.68 12.87
CA LYS A 101 -7.70 -6.30 12.38
C LYS A 101 -7.93 -6.98 11.05
N ARG A 102 -9.12 -7.57 10.87
CA ARG A 102 -9.50 -8.20 9.61
C ARG A 102 -9.31 -7.25 8.42
N GLN A 103 -9.69 -6.00 8.60
CA GLN A 103 -9.54 -4.96 7.58
C GLN A 103 -9.13 -3.63 8.22
N GLY A 104 -8.44 -2.81 7.46
CA GLY A 104 -8.03 -1.50 7.91
C GLY A 104 -7.10 -0.81 6.92
N CYS A 105 -6.64 0.36 7.31
CA CYS A 105 -5.62 1.11 6.57
C CYS A 105 -4.62 1.71 7.57
N THR A 106 -3.39 1.87 7.11
CA THR A 106 -2.32 2.61 7.77
C THR A 106 -1.60 3.49 6.75
N SER A 107 -0.66 4.30 7.21
CA SER A 107 0.23 5.07 6.35
C SER A 107 1.67 4.65 6.60
N ALA A 108 2.46 4.59 5.53
CA ALA A 108 3.89 4.35 5.57
C ALA A 108 4.62 5.38 4.71
N ALA A 109 5.95 5.43 4.80
CA ALA A 109 6.74 6.32 3.96
C ALA A 109 6.44 6.06 2.47
N LYS A 110 6.19 7.12 1.69
CA LYS A 110 5.86 7.00 0.26
C LYS A 110 6.92 6.20 -0.52
N ALA A 111 8.20 6.39 -0.18
CA ALA A 111 9.30 5.64 -0.80
C ALA A 111 9.17 4.13 -0.56
N LEU A 112 8.80 3.71 0.67
CA LEU A 112 8.54 2.31 0.99
C LEU A 112 7.36 1.77 0.20
N VAL A 113 6.23 2.49 0.17
CA VAL A 113 5.01 2.06 -0.55
C VAL A 113 5.27 1.94 -2.06
N LYS A 114 6.06 2.86 -2.64
CA LYS A 114 6.53 2.76 -4.03
C LYS A 114 7.42 1.53 -4.24
N SER A 115 8.35 1.26 -3.30
CA SER A 115 9.23 0.09 -3.37
C SER A 115 8.45 -1.22 -3.31
N ILE A 116 7.47 -1.34 -2.41
CA ILE A 116 6.58 -2.51 -2.33
C ILE A 116 5.83 -2.69 -3.64
N GLY A 117 5.21 -1.62 -4.17
CA GLY A 117 4.45 -1.67 -5.42
C GLY A 117 5.28 -1.99 -6.66
N GLY A 118 6.57 -1.63 -6.68
CA GLY A 118 7.49 -1.88 -7.80
C GLY A 118 8.28 -3.19 -7.70
N HIS A 119 8.47 -3.72 -6.49
CA HIS A 119 9.26 -4.92 -6.22
C HIS A 119 8.54 -5.86 -5.24
N PRO A 120 7.30 -6.28 -5.52
CA PRO A 120 6.47 -7.03 -4.56
C PRO A 120 7.13 -8.34 -4.11
N ALA A 121 7.82 -9.05 -4.99
CA ALA A 121 8.54 -10.29 -4.65
C ALA A 121 9.65 -10.14 -3.58
N SER A 122 10.00 -8.90 -3.21
CA SER A 122 10.93 -8.60 -2.12
C SER A 122 10.25 -8.36 -0.78
N TYR A 123 8.92 -8.54 -0.71
CA TYR A 123 8.11 -8.29 0.49
C TYR A 123 7.09 -9.40 0.68
N TYR A 124 6.71 -9.65 1.92
CA TYR A 124 5.66 -10.60 2.27
C TYR A 124 4.75 -10.05 3.36
N VAL A 125 3.50 -10.50 3.37
CA VAL A 125 2.57 -10.29 4.48
C VAL A 125 2.59 -11.53 5.36
N ASN A 126 2.56 -11.35 6.69
CA ASN A 126 2.31 -12.44 7.61
C ASN A 126 1.29 -12.07 8.69
N VAL A 127 0.76 -13.10 9.33
CA VAL A 127 -0.14 -13.03 10.49
C VAL A 127 0.51 -13.82 11.62
N HIS A 128 0.51 -13.26 12.83
CA HIS A 128 1.04 -13.86 14.04
C HIS A 128 -0.09 -14.24 15.00
N ASN A 129 0.21 -15.16 15.93
CA ASN A 129 -0.59 -15.43 17.11
C ASN A 129 0.30 -15.93 18.27
N ALA A 130 -0.30 -16.18 19.44
CA ALA A 130 0.46 -16.60 20.62
C ALA A 130 1.14 -17.98 20.45
N LYS A 131 0.59 -18.87 19.63
CA LYS A 131 1.21 -20.18 19.34
C LYS A 131 2.36 -20.09 18.35
N HIS A 132 2.30 -19.11 17.45
CA HIS A 132 3.27 -18.88 16.39
C HIS A 132 3.73 -17.41 16.40
N PRO A 133 4.53 -17.02 17.41
CA PRO A 133 4.96 -15.62 17.58
C PRO A 133 5.89 -15.13 16.46
N LEU A 134 6.56 -16.05 15.74
CA LEU A 134 7.40 -15.73 14.57
C LEU A 134 6.60 -15.69 13.26
N GLY A 135 5.35 -16.15 13.27
CA GLY A 135 4.43 -16.16 12.13
C GLY A 135 3.60 -17.44 12.08
N ALA A 136 2.28 -17.27 11.94
CA ALA A 136 1.32 -18.36 11.80
C ALA A 136 1.03 -18.71 10.34
N MET A 137 1.10 -17.71 9.46
CA MET A 137 0.98 -17.87 8.01
C MET A 137 1.53 -16.64 7.29
N ARG A 138 2.14 -16.84 6.12
CA ARG A 138 2.60 -15.75 5.25
C ARG A 138 2.38 -16.03 3.79
N GLY A 139 2.42 -14.96 3.01
CA GLY A 139 2.42 -14.98 1.55
C GLY A 139 3.23 -13.84 0.96
N GLN A 140 3.87 -14.10 -0.18
CA GLN A 140 4.64 -13.11 -0.92
C GLN A 140 3.69 -12.14 -1.63
N LEU A 141 4.04 -10.85 -1.66
CA LEU A 141 3.30 -9.81 -2.39
C LEU A 141 3.50 -9.93 -3.90
#